data_1126c03e09008d9295a15f72a35e31ae
#
_entry.id   1126c03e09008d9295a15f72a35e31ae
#
_cell.length_a   1.000
_cell.length_b   1.000
_cell.length_c   1.000
_cell.angle_alpha   90.00
_cell.angle_beta   90.00
_cell.angle_gamma   90.00
#
_symmetry.space_group_name_H-M   'P 1'
#
loop_
_entity.id
_entity.type
_entity.pdbx_description
1 polymer ?
#
loop_
_entity_poly.entity_id
_entity_poly.type
_entity_poly.pdbx_seq_one_letter_code
_entity_poly.pdbx_strand_id
1 'polypeptide(L)'
;MNVKELARIAGTTPRAVRYYHHLGLLEIPPTVRGRREYGVEHVARLLRIRWLADGGLSLTQVAQMLASDTIGTDQDSRREAVLRDLRATRGTIEAQQRSLAEQASRVDELIARVERGEGLSPAPSALTRFYDDIEARIVRLGGSVRGLRAERQMMVVLAS
;
A
#
# COMPACT_ATOMS: atom_id res chain seq x y z
N MET A 1 13.03 2.65 33.28
CA MET A 1 13.59 3.37 32.10
C MET A 1 12.63 4.45 31.62
N ASN A 2 13.12 5.47 30.91
CA ASN A 2 12.27 6.52 30.33
C ASN A 2 11.75 6.15 28.93
N VAL A 3 10.82 6.96 28.36
CA VAL A 3 10.18 6.70 27.07
C VAL A 3 11.17 6.66 25.89
N LYS A 4 12.28 7.43 25.96
CA LYS A 4 13.30 7.43 24.89
C LYS A 4 14.12 6.12 24.90
N GLU A 5 14.46 5.63 26.09
CA GLU A 5 15.15 4.36 26.28
C GLU A 5 14.28 3.18 25.84
N LEU A 6 12.99 3.18 26.25
CA LEU A 6 12.03 2.18 25.81
C LEU A 6 11.93 2.13 24.28
N ALA A 7 11.77 3.29 23.65
CA ALA A 7 11.65 3.39 22.20
C ALA A 7 12.91 2.90 21.47
N ARG A 8 14.09 3.24 22.00
CA ARG A 8 15.39 2.78 21.47
C ARG A 8 15.53 1.26 21.54
N ILE A 9 15.23 0.66 22.71
CA ILE A 9 15.31 -0.80 22.92
C ILE A 9 14.35 -1.53 21.97
N ALA A 10 13.15 -1.02 21.82
CA ALA A 10 12.15 -1.62 20.93
C ALA A 10 12.33 -1.22 19.44
N GLY A 11 13.37 -0.46 19.07
CA GLY A 11 13.63 -0.04 17.69
C GLY A 11 12.51 0.84 17.09
N THR A 12 11.90 1.71 17.90
CA THR A 12 10.81 2.60 17.50
C THR A 12 11.04 4.05 17.95
N THR A 13 10.05 4.92 17.83
CA THR A 13 10.15 6.32 18.23
C THR A 13 9.31 6.63 19.48
N PRO A 14 9.68 7.64 20.28
CA PRO A 14 8.85 8.08 21.40
C PRO A 14 7.44 8.55 20.98
N ARG A 15 7.29 9.01 19.73
CA ARG A 15 5.99 9.36 19.15
C ARG A 15 5.11 8.12 18.96
N ALA A 16 5.68 7.04 18.42
CA ALA A 16 4.97 5.78 18.26
C ALA A 16 4.55 5.18 19.62
N VAL A 17 5.43 5.23 20.62
CA VAL A 17 5.09 4.80 21.98
C VAL A 17 3.88 5.56 22.53
N ARG A 18 3.84 6.90 22.38
CA ARG A 18 2.68 7.71 22.79
C ARG A 18 1.42 7.38 22.03
N TYR A 19 1.56 7.07 20.74
CA TYR A 19 0.43 6.66 19.91
C TYR A 19 -0.14 5.31 20.37
N TYR A 20 0.71 4.35 20.72
CA TYR A 20 0.26 3.07 21.29
C TYR A 20 -0.43 3.24 22.66
N HIS A 21 0.01 4.20 23.48
CA HIS A 21 -0.72 4.58 24.70
C HIS A 21 -2.11 5.12 24.38
N HIS A 22 -2.21 6.01 23.38
CA HIS A 22 -3.50 6.59 22.98
C HIS A 22 -4.47 5.55 22.48
N LEU A 23 -3.98 4.51 21.78
CA LEU A 23 -4.78 3.38 21.30
C LEU A 23 -5.06 2.32 22.38
N GLY A 24 -4.58 2.48 23.60
CA GLY A 24 -4.71 1.45 24.65
C GLY A 24 -3.91 0.18 24.41
N LEU A 25 -3.05 0.14 23.42
CA LEU A 25 -2.19 -1.02 23.09
C LEU A 25 -1.08 -1.23 24.12
N LEU A 26 -0.57 -0.15 24.66
CA LEU A 26 0.48 -0.13 25.67
C LEU A 26 -0.04 0.62 26.90
N GLU A 27 0.08 0.01 28.07
CA GLU A 27 -0.33 0.62 29.32
C GLU A 27 0.55 1.83 29.66
N ILE A 28 -0.06 2.87 30.22
CA ILE A 28 0.65 4.06 30.69
C ILE A 28 1.20 3.77 32.09
N PRO A 29 2.53 3.72 32.29
CA PRO A 29 3.07 3.44 33.61
C PRO A 29 2.78 4.59 34.58
N PRO A 30 2.72 4.29 35.90
CA PRO A 30 2.56 5.31 36.93
C PRO A 30 3.71 6.33 36.88
N THR A 31 3.39 7.55 37.30
CA THR A 31 4.40 8.59 37.41
C THR A 31 5.11 8.51 38.78
N VAL A 32 6.40 8.24 38.73
CA VAL A 32 7.26 8.22 39.93
C VAL A 32 8.18 9.44 39.89
N ARG A 33 8.15 10.26 40.96
CA ARG A 33 8.97 11.51 41.06
C ARG A 33 8.83 12.42 39.82
N GLY A 34 7.61 12.59 39.30
CA GLY A 34 7.34 13.44 38.15
C GLY A 34 7.73 12.87 36.79
N ARG A 35 8.16 11.60 36.72
CA ARG A 35 8.52 10.93 35.47
C ARG A 35 7.83 9.58 35.36
N ARG A 36 7.48 9.20 34.13
CA ARG A 36 6.95 7.85 33.82
C ARG A 36 8.11 6.86 33.78
N GLU A 37 7.99 5.77 34.52
CA GLU A 37 9.00 4.72 34.57
C GLU A 37 8.45 3.45 33.90
N TYR A 38 9.06 3.08 32.78
CA TYR A 38 8.74 1.88 32.04
C TYR A 38 9.57 0.69 32.54
N GLY A 39 8.90 -0.44 32.77
CA GLY A 39 9.53 -1.70 33.15
C GLY A 39 9.77 -2.65 31.96
N VAL A 40 10.23 -3.86 32.26
CA VAL A 40 10.51 -4.91 31.27
C VAL A 40 9.21 -5.37 30.59
N GLU A 41 8.10 -5.37 31.31
CA GLU A 41 6.76 -5.70 30.80
C GLU A 41 6.35 -4.76 29.66
N HIS A 42 6.66 -3.47 29.75
CA HIS A 42 6.40 -2.50 28.70
C HIS A 42 7.28 -2.77 27.45
N VAL A 43 8.53 -3.18 27.66
CA VAL A 43 9.41 -3.58 26.54
C VAL A 43 8.83 -4.80 25.84
N ALA A 44 8.49 -5.85 26.58
CA ALA A 44 7.96 -7.08 26.01
C ALA A 44 6.65 -6.82 25.24
N ARG A 45 5.75 -6.03 25.83
CA ARG A 45 4.48 -5.63 25.18
C ARG A 45 4.72 -4.85 23.90
N LEU A 46 5.63 -3.88 23.93
CA LEU A 46 5.96 -3.04 22.76
C LEU A 46 6.62 -3.84 21.64
N LEU A 47 7.54 -4.75 21.97
CA LEU A 47 8.14 -5.65 20.97
C LEU A 47 7.09 -6.55 20.32
N ARG A 48 6.12 -7.05 21.09
CA ARG A 48 5.03 -7.87 20.58
C ARG A 48 4.09 -7.08 19.66
N ILE A 49 3.72 -5.83 20.03
CA ILE A 49 2.94 -4.93 19.18
C ILE A 49 3.63 -4.75 17.84
N ARG A 50 4.93 -4.45 17.87
CA ARG A 50 5.71 -4.25 16.64
C ARG A 50 5.81 -5.50 15.80
N TRP A 51 6.13 -6.63 16.40
CA TRP A 51 6.23 -7.89 15.67
C TRP A 51 4.94 -8.24 14.93
N LEU A 52 3.78 -8.02 15.54
CA LEU A 52 2.47 -8.23 14.90
C LEU A 52 2.21 -7.21 13.78
N ALA A 53 2.52 -5.94 14.01
CA ALA A 53 2.34 -4.88 13.02
C ALA A 53 3.30 -5.04 11.81
N ASP A 54 4.56 -5.42 12.05
CA ASP A 54 5.55 -5.72 11.02
C ASP A 54 5.14 -6.95 10.18
N GLY A 55 4.34 -7.87 10.78
CA GLY A 55 3.66 -8.97 10.08
C GLY A 55 2.46 -8.56 9.22
N GLY A 56 2.16 -7.26 9.12
CA GLY A 56 1.09 -6.72 8.28
C GLY A 56 -0.28 -6.64 8.95
N LEU A 57 -0.38 -6.90 10.26
CA LEU A 57 -1.63 -6.77 11.00
C LEU A 57 -1.95 -5.29 11.28
N SER A 58 -3.21 -4.90 11.12
CA SER A 58 -3.68 -3.59 11.54
C SER A 58 -3.60 -3.44 13.06
N LEU A 59 -3.42 -2.22 13.57
CA LEU A 59 -3.36 -1.98 15.01
C LEU A 59 -4.65 -2.39 15.75
N THR A 60 -5.78 -2.39 15.06
CA THR A 60 -7.05 -2.91 15.58
C THR A 60 -6.99 -4.43 15.80
N GLN A 61 -6.46 -5.17 14.84
CA GLN A 61 -6.24 -6.61 14.96
C GLN A 61 -5.21 -6.93 16.06
N VAL A 62 -4.14 -6.14 16.14
CA VAL A 62 -3.15 -6.24 17.23
C VAL A 62 -3.81 -6.03 18.59
N ALA A 63 -4.69 -5.04 18.73
CA ALA A 63 -5.43 -4.79 19.98
C ALA A 63 -6.28 -6.00 20.38
N GLN A 64 -7.03 -6.56 19.45
CA GLN A 64 -7.88 -7.73 19.69
C GLN A 64 -7.06 -8.95 20.13
N MET A 65 -5.95 -9.22 19.46
CA MET A 65 -5.04 -10.31 19.82
C MET A 65 -4.45 -10.14 21.21
N LEU A 66 -4.03 -8.92 21.55
CA LEU A 66 -3.42 -8.63 22.84
C LEU A 66 -4.45 -8.61 24.00
N ALA A 67 -5.71 -8.26 23.74
CA ALA A 67 -6.79 -8.35 24.70
C ALA A 67 -7.17 -9.80 24.99
N SER A 68 -7.13 -10.66 23.98
CA SER A 68 -7.45 -12.09 24.11
C SER A 68 -6.48 -12.86 25.00
N ASP A 69 -5.25 -12.39 25.19
CA ASP A 69 -4.28 -13.03 26.10
C ASP A 69 -4.65 -12.90 27.58
N THR A 70 -5.52 -11.97 27.92
CA THR A 70 -5.86 -11.63 29.32
C THR A 70 -7.11 -12.36 29.82
N ILE A 71 -7.93 -12.93 28.94
CA ILE A 71 -9.21 -13.55 29.30
C ILE A 71 -9.13 -15.07 29.06
N GLY A 72 -9.34 -15.86 30.09
CA GLY A 72 -9.23 -17.33 30.18
C GLY A 72 -10.21 -18.15 29.34
N THR A 73 -10.40 -17.85 28.08
CA THR A 73 -11.18 -18.65 27.13
C THR A 73 -10.32 -19.71 26.44
N ASP A 74 -10.95 -20.77 25.96
CA ASP A 74 -10.37 -21.93 25.30
C ASP A 74 -9.21 -21.56 24.32
N GLN A 75 -8.03 -22.10 24.58
CA GLN A 75 -6.79 -21.79 23.88
C GLN A 75 -6.86 -22.20 22.40
N ASP A 76 -7.65 -23.24 22.07
CA ASP A 76 -7.80 -23.74 20.70
C ASP A 76 -8.66 -22.80 19.85
N SER A 77 -9.79 -22.34 20.36
CA SER A 77 -10.66 -21.37 19.69
C SER A 77 -9.93 -20.06 19.39
N ARG A 78 -9.06 -19.64 20.32
CA ARG A 78 -8.23 -18.43 20.18
C ARG A 78 -7.17 -18.59 19.11
N ARG A 79 -6.49 -19.74 19.08
CA ARG A 79 -5.50 -20.08 18.06
C ARG A 79 -6.12 -20.10 16.67
N GLU A 80 -7.33 -20.66 16.52
CA GLU A 80 -8.06 -20.69 15.27
C GLU A 80 -8.44 -19.28 14.78
N ALA A 81 -8.89 -18.41 15.68
CA ALA A 81 -9.22 -17.02 15.35
C ALA A 81 -7.96 -16.27 14.83
N VAL A 82 -6.84 -16.37 15.54
CA VAL A 82 -5.56 -15.78 15.11
C VAL A 82 -5.11 -16.31 13.74
N LEU A 83 -5.21 -17.63 13.53
CA LEU A 83 -4.84 -18.23 12.25
C LEU A 83 -5.74 -17.76 11.11
N ARG A 84 -7.03 -17.56 11.37
CA ARG A 84 -7.98 -17.03 10.38
C ARG A 84 -7.59 -15.61 9.95
N ASP A 85 -7.29 -14.74 10.91
CA ASP A 85 -6.92 -13.34 10.65
C ASP A 85 -5.58 -13.24 9.90
N LEU A 86 -4.59 -14.04 10.29
CA LEU A 86 -3.30 -14.11 9.59
C LEU A 86 -3.47 -14.61 8.15
N ARG A 87 -4.30 -15.62 7.91
CA ARG A 87 -4.61 -16.13 6.56
C ARG A 87 -5.33 -15.07 5.72
N ALA A 88 -6.28 -14.33 6.30
CA ALA A 88 -6.97 -13.25 5.62
C ALA A 88 -5.99 -12.12 5.22
N THR A 89 -5.12 -11.70 6.13
CA THR A 89 -4.08 -10.70 5.87
C THR A 89 -3.13 -11.16 4.76
N ARG A 90 -2.69 -12.42 4.80
CA ARG A 90 -1.87 -13.01 3.74
C ARG A 90 -2.58 -13.00 2.38
N GLY A 91 -3.86 -13.37 2.35
CA GLY A 91 -4.67 -13.34 1.12
C GLY A 91 -4.78 -11.95 0.51
N THR A 92 -4.90 -10.91 1.34
CA THR A 92 -4.89 -9.50 0.88
C THR A 92 -3.55 -9.13 0.25
N ILE A 93 -2.44 -9.50 0.88
CA ILE A 93 -1.09 -9.25 0.35
C ILE A 93 -0.90 -9.96 -1.00
N GLU A 94 -1.30 -11.23 -1.11
CA GLU A 94 -1.22 -11.99 -2.34
C GLU A 94 -2.08 -11.39 -3.48
N ALA A 95 -3.26 -10.83 -3.14
CA ALA A 95 -4.10 -10.11 -4.10
C ALA A 95 -3.43 -8.82 -4.59
N GLN A 96 -2.80 -8.05 -3.69
CA GLN A 96 -2.05 -6.85 -4.05
C GLN A 96 -0.83 -7.19 -4.93
N GLN A 97 -0.11 -8.26 -4.62
CA GLN A 97 1.01 -8.72 -5.44
C GLN A 97 0.58 -9.07 -6.88
N ARG A 98 -0.54 -9.77 -7.04
CA ARG A 98 -1.11 -10.05 -8.37
C ARG A 98 -1.45 -8.77 -9.13
N SER A 99 -2.13 -7.82 -8.49
CA SER A 99 -2.47 -6.53 -9.09
C SER A 99 -1.25 -5.74 -9.53
N LEU A 100 -0.19 -5.72 -8.70
CA LEU A 100 1.07 -5.06 -9.05
C LEU A 100 1.79 -5.76 -10.21
N ALA A 101 1.77 -7.09 -10.25
CA ALA A 101 2.34 -7.87 -11.36
C ALA A 101 1.61 -7.58 -12.68
N GLU A 102 0.28 -7.49 -12.66
CA GLU A 102 -0.52 -7.10 -13.83
C GLU A 102 -0.22 -5.66 -14.28
N GLN A 103 -0.01 -4.73 -13.34
CA GLN A 103 0.40 -3.37 -13.66
C GLN A 103 1.78 -3.33 -14.28
N ALA A 104 2.74 -4.08 -13.74
CA ALA A 104 4.08 -4.19 -14.30
C ALA A 104 4.05 -4.73 -15.74
N SER A 105 3.28 -5.81 -16.00
CA SER A 105 3.10 -6.36 -17.34
C SER A 105 2.54 -5.34 -18.34
N ARG A 106 1.54 -4.54 -17.92
CA ARG A 106 1.03 -3.46 -18.79
C ARG A 106 2.08 -2.39 -19.10
N VAL A 107 2.93 -2.06 -18.13
CA VAL A 107 4.03 -1.12 -18.36
C VAL A 107 5.06 -1.70 -19.31
N ASP A 108 5.40 -3.00 -19.17
CA ASP A 108 6.32 -3.68 -20.06
C ASP A 108 5.79 -3.71 -21.51
N GLU A 109 4.49 -3.91 -21.71
CA GLU A 109 3.85 -3.81 -23.03
C GLU A 109 3.97 -2.39 -23.61
N LEU A 110 3.80 -1.35 -22.79
CA LEU A 110 3.96 0.03 -23.24
C LEU A 110 5.43 0.33 -23.60
N ILE A 111 6.38 -0.14 -22.82
CA ILE A 111 7.82 -0.03 -23.13
C ILE A 111 8.12 -0.68 -24.47
N ALA A 112 7.69 -1.92 -24.66
CA ALA A 112 7.91 -2.65 -25.91
C ALA A 112 7.29 -1.94 -27.12
N ARG A 113 6.14 -1.28 -26.96
CA ARG A 113 5.54 -0.45 -28.04
C ARG A 113 6.41 0.75 -28.39
N VAL A 114 6.90 1.48 -27.38
CA VAL A 114 7.78 2.63 -27.58
C VAL A 114 9.10 2.22 -28.24
N GLU A 115 9.69 1.09 -27.81
CA GLU A 115 10.93 0.55 -28.40
C GLU A 115 10.76 0.18 -29.89
N ARG A 116 9.56 -0.25 -30.30
CA ARG A 116 9.22 -0.48 -31.71
C ARG A 116 8.88 0.81 -32.48
N GLY A 117 8.98 2.00 -31.84
CA GLY A 117 8.60 3.27 -32.45
C GLY A 117 7.08 3.47 -32.61
N GLU A 118 6.27 2.71 -31.90
CA GLU A 118 4.83 2.86 -31.88
C GLU A 118 4.40 3.95 -30.89
N GLY A 119 3.39 4.75 -31.25
CA GLY A 119 2.84 5.76 -30.34
C GLY A 119 2.07 5.13 -29.16
N LEU A 120 2.05 5.81 -28.02
CA LEU A 120 1.27 5.42 -26.82
C LEU A 120 -0.22 5.78 -26.94
N SER A 121 -0.77 5.81 -28.15
CA SER A 121 -2.19 6.07 -28.36
C SER A 121 -3.02 4.81 -28.08
N PRO A 122 -4.14 4.89 -27.35
CA PRO A 122 -5.06 3.76 -27.19
C PRO A 122 -5.78 3.40 -28.49
N ALA A 123 -5.72 4.27 -29.52
CA ALA A 123 -6.31 3.97 -30.81
C ALA A 123 -5.58 2.82 -31.52
N PRO A 124 -6.31 1.96 -32.28
CA PRO A 124 -5.73 0.91 -33.09
C PRO A 124 -4.59 1.46 -33.98
N SER A 125 -3.47 0.75 -34.07
CA SER A 125 -2.28 1.21 -34.83
C SER A 125 -2.57 1.47 -36.31
N ALA A 126 -3.57 0.82 -36.88
CA ALA A 126 -4.06 1.08 -38.24
C ALA A 126 -4.69 2.48 -38.35
N LEU A 127 -5.49 2.87 -37.38
CA LEU A 127 -6.17 4.17 -37.34
C LEU A 127 -5.13 5.30 -37.10
N THR A 128 -4.16 5.08 -36.24
CA THR A 128 -3.08 6.04 -35.99
C THR A 128 -2.28 6.27 -37.28
N ARG A 129 -1.88 5.21 -37.98
CA ARG A 129 -1.15 5.33 -39.25
C ARG A 129 -1.98 6.02 -40.34
N PHE A 130 -3.28 5.76 -40.38
CA PHE A 130 -4.17 6.44 -41.33
C PHE A 130 -4.21 7.96 -41.11
N TYR A 131 -4.36 8.39 -39.84
CA TYR A 131 -4.34 9.82 -39.53
C TYR A 131 -2.98 10.46 -39.78
N ASP A 132 -1.89 9.78 -39.47
CA ASP A 132 -0.52 10.27 -39.75
C ASP A 132 -0.26 10.44 -41.23
N ASP A 133 -0.75 9.53 -42.09
CA ASP A 133 -0.62 9.60 -43.55
C ASP A 133 -1.45 10.75 -44.14
N ILE A 134 -2.69 10.94 -43.67
CA ILE A 134 -3.52 12.07 -44.08
C ILE A 134 -2.90 13.39 -43.61
N GLU A 135 -2.39 13.52 -42.39
CA GLU A 135 -1.74 14.71 -41.88
C GLU A 135 -0.52 15.06 -42.74
N ALA A 136 0.30 14.09 -43.09
CA ALA A 136 1.46 14.28 -43.97
C ALA A 136 1.05 14.73 -45.38
N ARG A 137 -0.08 14.25 -45.91
CA ARG A 137 -0.61 14.71 -47.22
C ARG A 137 -1.14 16.12 -47.18
N ILE A 138 -1.90 16.49 -46.12
CA ILE A 138 -2.44 17.84 -45.97
C ILE A 138 -1.32 18.86 -45.84
N VAL A 139 -0.28 18.56 -45.04
CA VAL A 139 0.92 19.46 -44.89
C VAL A 139 1.63 19.64 -46.24
N ARG A 140 1.84 18.57 -46.99
CA ARG A 140 2.47 18.68 -48.33
C ARG A 140 1.67 19.53 -49.32
N LEU A 141 0.36 19.59 -49.16
CA LEU A 141 -0.55 20.39 -50.02
C LEU A 141 -0.77 21.81 -49.48
N GLY A 142 -0.06 22.22 -48.38
CA GLY A 142 -0.19 23.54 -47.79
C GLY A 142 -1.47 23.75 -46.99
N GLY A 143 -2.19 22.68 -46.66
CA GLY A 143 -3.44 22.70 -45.90
C GLY A 143 -3.24 22.81 -44.40
N SER A 144 -4.31 23.15 -43.66
CA SER A 144 -4.32 23.21 -42.19
C SER A 144 -4.79 21.89 -41.60
N VAL A 145 -3.98 21.33 -40.70
CA VAL A 145 -4.28 20.05 -39.98
C VAL A 145 -5.08 20.23 -38.67
N ARG A 146 -5.49 21.47 -38.35
CA ARG A 146 -6.16 21.78 -37.08
C ARG A 146 -7.45 20.97 -36.85
N GLY A 147 -8.29 20.87 -37.90
CA GLY A 147 -9.54 20.08 -37.84
C GLY A 147 -9.28 18.57 -37.66
N LEU A 148 -8.32 18.03 -38.42
CA LEU A 148 -7.95 16.61 -38.36
C LEU A 148 -7.40 16.20 -37.00
N ARG A 149 -6.63 17.08 -36.35
CA ARG A 149 -6.10 16.85 -34.99
C ARG A 149 -7.22 16.84 -33.94
N ALA A 150 -8.20 17.73 -34.07
CA ALA A 150 -9.36 17.76 -33.18
C ALA A 150 -10.21 16.49 -33.31
N GLU A 151 -10.44 16.01 -34.54
CA GLU A 151 -11.18 14.79 -34.81
C GLU A 151 -10.44 13.53 -34.28
N ARG A 152 -9.13 13.45 -34.49
CA ARG A 152 -8.26 12.39 -33.92
C ARG A 152 -8.35 12.36 -32.39
N GLN A 153 -8.37 13.51 -31.74
CA GLN A 153 -8.44 13.62 -30.28
C GLN A 153 -9.82 13.16 -29.76
N MET A 154 -10.91 13.48 -30.47
CA MET A 154 -12.26 12.99 -30.15
C MET A 154 -12.37 11.47 -30.31
N MET A 155 -11.79 10.90 -31.37
CA MET A 155 -11.83 9.44 -31.61
C MET A 155 -11.05 8.66 -30.57
N VAL A 156 -9.95 9.21 -30.02
CA VAL A 156 -9.19 8.59 -28.90
C VAL A 156 -10.03 8.57 -27.62
N VAL A 157 -10.81 9.61 -27.35
CA VAL A 157 -11.70 9.68 -26.18
C VAL A 157 -12.89 8.72 -26.28
N LEU A 158 -13.41 8.49 -27.51
CA LEU A 158 -14.52 7.57 -27.73
C LEU A 158 -14.10 6.10 -27.76
N ALA A 159 -12.80 5.82 -27.93
CA ALA A 159 -12.25 4.45 -27.98
C ALA A 159 -11.69 3.97 -26.63
N SER A 160 -11.71 4.82 -25.58
CA SER A 160 -11.28 4.53 -24.21
C SER A 160 -12.47 4.25 -23.30
#